data_7ef629d5a5f45fea42247e5a0c017469
#
_entry.id   7ef629d5a5f45fea42247e5a0c017469
#
_cell.length_a   1.000
_cell.length_b   1.000
_cell.length_c   1.000
_cell.angle_alpha   90.00
_cell.angle_beta   90.00
_cell.angle_gamma   90.00
#
_symmetry.space_group_name_H-M   'P 1'
#
loop_
_entity.id
_entity.type
_entity.pdbx_description
1 polymer ?
#
loop_
_entity_poly.entity_id
_entity_poly.type
_entity_poly.pdbx_seq_one_letter_code
_entity_poly.pdbx_strand_id
1 'polypeptide(L)'
;SLDSLANLYSETRPTPDNDARRTALLREYTQRYVKIKREHIAFIVKNASSMAAVYALYQRLPNDEALFNANDDRVYYRMVADSLADKYPASPHVIALLRDVKTQDDAAALAQQVSRQQAETAGLNHPEITLQDMFGKDHKLSELKNKAILLTFWSVTDPKGPAMNNEMKELYKEFSGKGFDIYQVSLDSDKASWI
;
A
#
# COMPACT_ATOMS: atom_id res chain seq x y z
N SER A 1 13.30 16.83 26.32
CA SER A 1 12.40 15.81 25.76
C SER A 1 12.35 15.93 24.24
N LEU A 2 11.76 14.96 23.53
CA LEU A 2 11.50 15.09 22.09
C LEU A 2 10.54 16.24 21.79
N ASP A 3 9.51 16.43 22.63
CA ASP A 3 8.57 17.55 22.53
C ASP A 3 9.26 18.89 22.52
N SER A 4 10.15 19.10 23.50
CA SER A 4 10.87 20.37 23.61
C SER A 4 11.69 20.68 22.35
N LEU A 5 12.27 19.66 21.73
CA LEU A 5 13.02 19.83 20.48
C LEU A 5 12.10 20.09 19.28
N ALA A 6 10.97 19.37 19.19
CA ALA A 6 9.98 19.58 18.15
C ALA A 6 9.35 20.98 18.21
N ASN A 7 8.98 21.43 19.42
CA ASN A 7 8.45 22.77 19.63
C ASN A 7 9.50 23.85 19.28
N LEU A 8 10.73 23.68 19.74
CA LEU A 8 11.80 24.62 19.44
C LEU A 8 12.10 24.71 17.94
N TYR A 9 12.02 23.56 17.23
CA TYR A 9 12.16 23.51 15.78
C TYR A 9 11.03 24.24 15.06
N SER A 10 9.78 24.03 15.49
CA SER A 10 8.61 24.68 14.89
C SER A 10 8.58 26.20 15.14
N GLU A 11 9.03 26.65 16.31
CA GLU A 11 9.15 28.07 16.65
C GLU A 11 10.31 28.77 15.91
N THR A 12 11.34 28.01 15.48
CA THR A 12 12.47 28.54 14.73
C THR A 12 12.10 28.73 13.26
N ARG A 13 11.84 29.98 12.82
CA ARG A 13 11.47 30.30 11.45
C ARG A 13 12.51 29.83 10.42
N PRO A 14 12.09 29.31 9.25
CA PRO A 14 12.98 28.92 8.18
C PRO A 14 13.54 30.16 7.45
N THR A 15 14.66 30.69 7.95
CA THR A 15 15.40 31.80 7.36
C THR A 15 16.86 31.39 7.22
N PRO A 16 17.63 31.97 6.26
CA PRO A 16 19.05 31.65 6.10
C PRO A 16 19.85 31.77 7.40
N ASP A 17 19.55 32.74 8.23
CA ASP A 17 20.21 32.96 9.52
C ASP A 17 19.92 31.85 10.54
N ASN A 18 18.80 31.13 10.39
CA ASN A 18 18.37 30.07 11.26
C ASN A 18 18.71 28.64 10.78
N ASP A 19 19.22 28.51 9.55
CA ASP A 19 19.41 27.18 8.94
C ASP A 19 20.35 26.28 9.75
N ALA A 20 21.46 26.83 10.25
CA ALA A 20 22.40 26.10 11.08
C ALA A 20 21.74 25.62 12.40
N ARG A 21 20.92 26.47 13.01
CA ARG A 21 20.18 26.15 14.24
C ARG A 21 19.11 25.08 14.01
N ARG A 22 18.35 25.19 12.92
CA ARG A 22 17.35 24.20 12.53
C ARG A 22 17.98 22.85 12.25
N THR A 23 19.10 22.83 11.54
CA THR A 23 19.87 21.61 11.26
C THR A 23 20.37 20.94 12.54
N ALA A 24 20.89 21.73 13.50
CA ALA A 24 21.32 21.23 14.79
C ALA A 24 20.16 20.63 15.61
N LEU A 25 18.99 21.27 15.63
CA LEU A 25 17.80 20.78 16.30
C LEU A 25 17.29 19.48 15.70
N LEU A 26 17.23 19.36 14.37
CA LEU A 26 16.86 18.13 13.67
C LEU A 26 17.83 16.99 13.97
N ARG A 27 19.12 17.27 13.98
CA ARG A 27 20.15 16.28 14.32
C ARG A 27 19.99 15.77 15.74
N GLU A 28 19.79 16.66 16.69
CA GLU A 28 19.56 16.29 18.08
C GLU A 28 18.27 15.50 18.27
N TYR A 29 17.18 15.92 17.60
CA TYR A 29 15.91 15.18 17.58
C TYR A 29 16.10 13.76 17.06
N THR A 30 16.74 13.61 15.90
CA THR A 30 17.01 12.31 15.28
C THR A 30 17.84 11.41 16.19
N GLN A 31 18.89 11.94 16.82
CA GLN A 31 19.73 11.17 17.74
C GLN A 31 18.93 10.66 18.94
N ARG A 32 18.08 11.50 19.52
CA ARG A 32 17.22 11.12 20.66
C ARG A 32 16.14 10.14 20.26
N TYR A 33 15.51 10.34 19.11
CA TYR A 33 14.53 9.42 18.53
C TYR A 33 15.12 8.02 18.33
N VAL A 34 16.27 7.93 17.66
CA VAL A 34 16.96 6.66 17.43
C VAL A 34 17.34 5.96 18.74
N LYS A 35 17.77 6.70 19.75
CA LYS A 35 18.07 6.16 21.07
C LYS A 35 16.82 5.56 21.72
N ILE A 36 15.72 6.32 21.78
CA ILE A 36 14.44 5.86 22.32
C ILE A 36 13.94 4.62 21.59
N LYS A 37 13.96 4.64 20.25
CA LYS A 37 13.52 3.48 19.45
C LYS A 37 14.36 2.24 19.74
N ARG A 38 15.68 2.36 19.85
CA ARG A 38 16.56 1.23 20.19
C ARG A 38 16.28 0.67 21.58
N GLU A 39 16.02 1.51 22.56
CA GLU A 39 15.68 1.09 23.93
C GLU A 39 14.35 0.31 23.95
N HIS A 40 13.34 0.77 23.17
CA HIS A 40 12.06 0.07 23.03
C HIS A 40 12.22 -1.26 22.27
N ILE A 41 13.02 -1.30 21.22
CA ILE A 41 13.33 -2.56 20.50
C ILE A 41 13.98 -3.56 21.46
N ALA A 42 14.98 -3.16 22.21
CA ALA A 42 15.64 -4.03 23.19
C ALA A 42 14.66 -4.55 24.25
N PHE A 43 13.75 -3.69 24.72
CA PHE A 43 12.70 -4.07 25.65
C PHE A 43 11.73 -5.08 25.03
N ILE A 44 11.24 -4.83 23.82
CA ILE A 44 10.30 -5.71 23.08
C ILE A 44 10.94 -7.10 22.88
N VAL A 45 12.15 -7.14 22.35
CA VAL A 45 12.86 -8.41 22.11
C VAL A 45 13.04 -9.21 23.39
N LYS A 46 13.45 -8.55 24.49
CA LYS A 46 13.63 -9.19 25.80
C LYS A 46 12.32 -9.69 26.40
N ASN A 47 11.20 -9.05 26.11
CA ASN A 47 9.91 -9.28 26.77
C ASN A 47 8.83 -9.75 25.78
N ALA A 48 9.18 -10.34 24.64
CA ALA A 48 8.24 -10.69 23.56
C ALA A 48 7.09 -11.59 24.04
N SER A 49 7.30 -12.42 25.03
CA SER A 49 6.28 -13.30 25.65
C SER A 49 5.47 -12.66 26.78
N SER A 50 5.58 -11.33 26.96
CA SER A 50 4.86 -10.55 27.96
C SER A 50 3.89 -9.57 27.31
N MET A 51 2.71 -9.36 27.93
CA MET A 51 1.77 -8.33 27.49
C MET A 51 2.38 -6.92 27.49
N ALA A 52 3.44 -6.67 28.28
CA ALA A 52 4.15 -5.41 28.28
C ALA A 52 4.79 -5.08 26.91
N ALA A 53 5.17 -6.11 26.13
CA ALA A 53 5.69 -5.89 24.78
C ALA A 53 4.61 -5.37 23.81
N VAL A 54 3.33 -5.74 24.00
CA VAL A 54 2.21 -5.19 23.22
C VAL A 54 2.11 -3.70 23.45
N TYR A 55 2.13 -3.25 24.71
CA TYR A 55 2.10 -1.81 25.03
C TYR A 55 3.30 -1.07 24.43
N ALA A 56 4.49 -1.66 24.47
CA ALA A 56 5.69 -1.05 23.90
C ALA A 56 5.61 -0.91 22.37
N LEU A 57 4.98 -1.87 21.66
CA LEU A 57 4.75 -1.81 20.20
C LEU A 57 3.83 -0.66 19.80
N TYR A 58 2.80 -0.37 20.61
CA TYR A 58 1.82 0.68 20.33
C TYR A 58 2.18 2.02 20.99
N GLN A 59 3.43 2.17 21.46
CA GLN A 59 3.90 3.43 22.03
C GLN A 59 3.85 4.55 20.98
N ARG A 60 3.31 5.70 21.39
CA ARG A 60 3.27 6.90 20.58
C ARG A 60 4.28 7.94 21.03
N LEU A 61 4.72 8.71 20.09
CA LEU A 61 5.50 9.92 20.32
C LEU A 61 4.60 11.05 20.79
N PRO A 62 5.16 12.10 21.37
CA PRO A 62 4.38 13.23 21.87
C PRO A 62 3.52 13.95 20.82
N ASN A 63 3.91 13.93 19.55
CA ASN A 63 3.14 14.43 18.41
C ASN A 63 2.06 13.45 17.90
N ASP A 64 1.73 12.42 18.70
CA ASP A 64 0.79 11.34 18.39
C ASP A 64 1.19 10.43 17.23
N GLU A 65 2.41 10.54 16.71
CA GLU A 65 2.96 9.57 15.76
C GLU A 65 3.32 8.25 16.44
N ALA A 66 3.10 7.13 15.75
CA ALA A 66 3.53 5.83 16.25
C ALA A 66 5.05 5.72 16.24
N LEU A 67 5.64 5.23 17.37
CA LEU A 67 7.08 4.97 17.45
C LEU A 67 7.52 3.82 16.52
N PHE A 68 6.63 2.84 16.32
CA PHE A 68 6.80 1.71 15.43
C PHE A 68 5.79 1.80 14.27
N ASN A 69 6.24 1.61 13.05
CA ASN A 69 5.37 1.58 11.89
C ASN A 69 5.26 0.19 11.29
N ALA A 70 4.14 -0.05 10.61
CA ALA A 70 3.79 -1.36 10.06
C ALA A 70 4.76 -1.87 8.98
N ASN A 71 5.43 -0.98 8.25
CA ASN A 71 6.29 -1.38 7.13
C ASN A 71 7.69 -1.78 7.59
N ASP A 72 8.34 -0.91 8.38
CA ASP A 72 9.75 -1.08 8.75
C ASP A 72 9.92 -1.97 9.98
N ASP A 73 8.93 -1.99 10.87
CA ASP A 73 9.00 -2.63 12.19
C ASP A 73 8.18 -3.93 12.28
N ARG A 74 7.61 -4.41 11.17
CA ARG A 74 6.74 -5.61 11.10
C ARG A 74 7.31 -6.83 11.83
N VAL A 75 8.62 -7.01 11.82
CA VAL A 75 9.29 -8.13 12.48
C VAL A 75 9.01 -8.18 13.97
N TYR A 76 8.90 -7.03 14.64
CA TYR A 76 8.63 -6.95 16.08
C TYR A 76 7.17 -7.24 16.39
N TYR A 77 6.23 -6.77 15.56
CA TYR A 77 4.80 -7.09 15.68
C TYR A 77 4.57 -8.60 15.57
N ARG A 78 5.18 -9.24 14.56
CA ARG A 78 5.08 -10.69 14.36
C ARG A 78 5.70 -11.46 15.52
N MET A 79 6.91 -11.11 15.95
CA MET A 79 7.60 -11.75 17.07
C MET A 79 6.74 -11.76 18.34
N VAL A 80 6.13 -10.64 18.68
CA VAL A 80 5.27 -10.53 19.88
C VAL A 80 3.96 -11.30 19.67
N ALA A 81 3.33 -11.19 18.50
CA ALA A 81 2.11 -11.91 18.17
C ALA A 81 2.30 -13.42 18.29
N ASP A 82 3.33 -13.99 17.67
CA ASP A 82 3.65 -15.42 17.72
C ASP A 82 3.94 -15.89 19.16
N SER A 83 4.65 -15.06 19.94
CA SER A 83 4.99 -15.38 21.33
C SER A 83 3.80 -15.36 22.29
N LEU A 84 2.70 -14.65 21.94
CA LEU A 84 1.54 -14.46 22.79
C LEU A 84 0.29 -15.23 22.33
N ALA A 85 0.25 -15.68 21.07
CA ALA A 85 -0.92 -16.31 20.47
C ALA A 85 -1.41 -17.52 21.28
N ASP A 86 -0.51 -18.43 21.61
CA ASP A 86 -0.84 -19.64 22.37
C ASP A 86 -1.05 -19.37 23.86
N LYS A 87 -0.39 -18.34 24.40
CA LYS A 87 -0.42 -18.03 25.82
C LYS A 87 -1.66 -17.26 26.24
N TYR A 88 -2.17 -16.40 25.35
CA TYR A 88 -3.30 -15.52 25.63
C TYR A 88 -4.29 -15.45 24.44
N PRO A 89 -4.82 -16.60 23.97
CA PRO A 89 -5.63 -16.66 22.73
C PRO A 89 -6.95 -15.85 22.83
N ALA A 90 -7.49 -15.67 24.05
CA ALA A 90 -8.72 -14.94 24.28
C ALA A 90 -8.50 -13.45 24.63
N SER A 91 -7.26 -12.98 24.68
CA SER A 91 -6.97 -11.58 24.99
C SER A 91 -7.35 -10.66 23.84
N PRO A 92 -8.21 -9.64 24.07
CA PRO A 92 -8.56 -8.67 23.03
C PRO A 92 -7.33 -7.96 22.42
N HIS A 93 -6.31 -7.70 23.22
CA HIS A 93 -5.07 -7.06 22.75
C HIS A 93 -4.25 -7.97 21.85
N VAL A 94 -4.19 -9.28 22.15
CA VAL A 94 -3.49 -10.26 21.31
C VAL A 94 -4.28 -10.50 20.02
N ILE A 95 -5.60 -10.59 20.08
CA ILE A 95 -6.46 -10.70 18.90
C ILE A 95 -6.28 -9.48 17.98
N ALA A 96 -6.25 -8.27 18.55
CA ALA A 96 -6.01 -7.05 17.77
C ALA A 96 -4.60 -7.07 17.13
N LEU A 97 -3.57 -7.45 17.87
CA LEU A 97 -2.20 -7.57 17.37
C LEU A 97 -2.09 -8.58 16.22
N LEU A 98 -2.71 -9.76 16.35
CA LEU A 98 -2.74 -10.78 15.29
C LEU A 98 -3.45 -10.27 14.03
N ARG A 99 -4.53 -9.49 14.18
CA ARG A 99 -5.22 -8.84 13.06
C ARG A 99 -4.32 -7.82 12.37
N ASP A 100 -3.62 -7.00 13.14
CA ASP A 100 -2.70 -5.99 12.60
C ASP A 100 -1.56 -6.66 11.83
N VAL A 101 -0.95 -7.75 12.37
CA VAL A 101 0.08 -8.53 11.69
C VAL A 101 -0.45 -9.09 10.37
N LYS A 102 -1.65 -9.68 10.37
CA LYS A 102 -2.27 -10.20 9.15
C LYS A 102 -2.48 -9.09 8.10
N THR A 103 -3.01 -7.95 8.50
CA THR A 103 -3.23 -6.81 7.59
C THR A 103 -1.90 -6.32 6.98
N GLN A 104 -0.83 -6.27 7.79
CA GLN A 104 0.50 -5.90 7.32
C GLN A 104 1.08 -6.93 6.32
N ASP A 105 0.86 -8.22 6.58
CA ASP A 105 1.30 -9.30 5.69
C ASP A 105 0.56 -9.28 4.36
N ASP A 106 -0.76 -9.10 4.39
CA ASP A 106 -1.60 -9.00 3.20
C ASP A 106 -1.19 -7.78 2.34
N ALA A 107 -0.93 -6.64 2.97
CA ALA A 107 -0.44 -5.43 2.30
C ALA A 107 0.95 -5.63 1.67
N ALA A 108 1.86 -6.30 2.37
CA ALA A 108 3.20 -6.60 1.86
C ALA A 108 3.16 -7.60 0.69
N ALA A 109 2.30 -8.60 0.75
CA ALA A 109 2.09 -9.56 -0.34
C ALA A 109 1.54 -8.86 -1.59
N LEU A 110 0.57 -7.98 -1.42
CA LEU A 110 0.02 -7.17 -2.52
C LEU A 110 1.09 -6.26 -3.13
N ALA A 111 1.88 -5.56 -2.31
CA ALA A 111 2.97 -4.71 -2.80
C ALA A 111 4.02 -5.49 -3.59
N GLN A 112 4.36 -6.71 -3.15
CA GLN A 112 5.25 -7.60 -3.89
C GLN A 112 4.65 -8.02 -5.23
N GLN A 113 3.37 -8.36 -5.26
CA GLN A 113 2.67 -8.73 -6.49
C GLN A 113 2.68 -7.59 -7.50
N VAL A 114 2.35 -6.36 -7.06
CA VAL A 114 2.40 -5.16 -7.90
C VAL A 114 3.82 -4.92 -8.42
N SER A 115 4.84 -5.03 -7.57
CA SER A 115 6.24 -4.84 -7.99
C SER A 115 6.70 -5.88 -9.01
N ARG A 116 6.27 -7.15 -8.89
CA ARG A 116 6.55 -8.19 -9.89
C ARG A 116 5.88 -7.87 -11.22
N GLN A 117 4.60 -7.50 -11.20
CA GLN A 117 3.89 -7.09 -12.42
C GLN A 117 4.56 -5.89 -13.09
N GLN A 118 4.98 -4.89 -12.32
CA GLN A 118 5.73 -3.74 -12.85
C GLN A 118 7.08 -4.15 -13.47
N ALA A 119 7.80 -5.10 -12.85
CA ALA A 119 9.05 -5.62 -13.39
C ALA A 119 8.85 -6.42 -14.68
N GLU A 120 7.78 -7.22 -14.77
CA GLU A 120 7.41 -7.98 -15.98
C GLU A 120 6.99 -7.05 -17.13
N THR A 121 6.46 -5.87 -16.80
CA THR A 121 6.07 -4.84 -17.77
C THR A 121 7.17 -3.81 -18.02
N ALA A 122 8.35 -3.98 -17.46
CA ALA A 122 9.50 -3.10 -17.68
C ALA A 122 9.88 -3.09 -19.17
N GLY A 123 9.57 -1.98 -19.85
CA GLY A 123 9.73 -1.83 -21.32
C GLY A 123 8.42 -1.66 -22.07
N LEU A 124 7.27 -1.84 -21.43
CA LEU A 124 5.97 -1.45 -21.97
C LEU A 124 5.64 -0.02 -21.55
N ASN A 125 5.02 0.74 -22.44
CA ASN A 125 4.54 2.11 -22.12
C ASN A 125 3.29 2.11 -21.25
N HIS A 126 2.79 0.92 -20.84
CA HIS A 126 1.58 0.72 -20.06
C HIS A 126 1.72 -0.56 -19.21
N PRO A 127 0.96 -0.71 -18.10
CA PRO A 127 0.85 -1.98 -17.38
C PRO A 127 0.32 -3.09 -18.29
N GLU A 128 0.84 -4.32 -18.15
CA GLU A 128 0.27 -5.48 -18.84
C GLU A 128 -1.06 -5.88 -18.17
N ILE A 129 -2.06 -6.10 -18.99
CA ILE A 129 -3.36 -6.65 -18.58
C ILE A 129 -3.57 -7.93 -19.38
N THR A 130 -3.69 -9.06 -18.68
CA THR A 130 -4.03 -10.36 -19.25
C THR A 130 -5.31 -10.86 -18.62
N LEU A 131 -6.38 -10.95 -19.42
CA LEU A 131 -7.69 -11.40 -18.97
C LEU A 131 -8.29 -12.38 -19.97
N GLN A 132 -9.16 -13.25 -19.46
CA GLN A 132 -9.88 -14.23 -20.29
C GLN A 132 -11.13 -13.61 -20.89
N ASP A 133 -11.41 -13.95 -22.15
CA ASP A 133 -12.70 -13.67 -22.77
C ASP A 133 -13.80 -14.65 -22.29
N MET A 134 -14.98 -14.48 -22.81
CA MET A 134 -16.13 -15.34 -22.51
C MET A 134 -15.91 -16.82 -22.84
N PHE A 135 -15.00 -17.12 -23.76
CA PHE A 135 -14.65 -18.47 -24.20
C PHE A 135 -13.46 -19.07 -23.41
N GLY A 136 -12.88 -18.32 -22.47
CA GLY A 136 -11.74 -18.74 -21.66
C GLY A 136 -10.38 -18.57 -22.34
N LYS A 137 -10.32 -17.83 -23.46
CA LYS A 137 -9.07 -17.49 -24.14
C LYS A 137 -8.45 -16.26 -23.50
N ASP A 138 -7.16 -16.34 -23.19
CA ASP A 138 -6.40 -15.22 -22.67
C ASP A 138 -6.14 -14.16 -23.75
N HIS A 139 -6.33 -12.90 -23.39
CA HIS A 139 -6.02 -11.73 -24.20
C HIS A 139 -5.11 -10.80 -23.41
N LYS A 140 -4.03 -10.35 -24.05
CA LYS A 140 -3.06 -9.41 -23.45
C LYS A 140 -3.21 -8.04 -24.08
N LEU A 141 -3.17 -6.98 -23.27
CA LEU A 141 -3.18 -5.61 -23.76
C LEU A 141 -2.01 -5.35 -24.71
N SER A 142 -0.83 -5.90 -24.43
CA SER A 142 0.38 -5.78 -25.26
C SER A 142 0.29 -6.50 -26.62
N GLU A 143 -0.69 -7.39 -26.83
CA GLU A 143 -0.93 -8.03 -28.14
C GLU A 143 -1.55 -7.07 -29.15
N LEU A 144 -2.20 -6.01 -28.68
CA LEU A 144 -2.77 -4.96 -29.51
C LEU A 144 -1.64 -4.04 -29.99
N LYS A 145 -1.26 -4.17 -31.26
CA LYS A 145 -0.13 -3.43 -31.86
C LYS A 145 -0.56 -2.16 -32.61
N ASN A 146 -1.77 -1.67 -32.36
CA ASN A 146 -2.31 -0.49 -32.99
C ASN A 146 -1.72 0.81 -32.44
N LYS A 147 -1.81 1.91 -33.21
CA LYS A 147 -1.25 3.22 -32.85
C LYS A 147 -1.94 3.85 -31.64
N ALA A 148 -3.25 3.60 -31.48
CA ALA A 148 -4.05 4.07 -30.37
C ALA A 148 -4.92 2.93 -29.85
N ILE A 149 -4.89 2.71 -28.53
CA ILE A 149 -5.70 1.71 -27.83
C ILE A 149 -6.52 2.42 -26.78
N LEU A 150 -7.83 2.25 -26.82
CA LEU A 150 -8.75 2.72 -25.80
C LEU A 150 -8.96 1.60 -24.77
N LEU A 151 -8.40 1.77 -23.57
CA LEU A 151 -8.67 0.88 -22.44
C LEU A 151 -9.90 1.40 -21.69
N THR A 152 -10.92 0.57 -21.55
CA THR A 152 -12.14 0.92 -20.81
C THR A 152 -12.51 -0.14 -19.78
N PHE A 153 -13.13 0.30 -18.70
CA PHE A 153 -13.70 -0.56 -17.65
C PHE A 153 -15.20 -0.34 -17.61
N TRP A 154 -15.97 -1.40 -17.52
CA TRP A 154 -17.43 -1.32 -17.49
C TRP A 154 -18.04 -2.36 -16.55
N SER A 155 -19.29 -2.15 -16.17
CA SER A 155 -20.10 -3.11 -15.42
C SER A 155 -21.53 -3.11 -15.96
N VAL A 156 -22.20 -4.24 -15.92
CA VAL A 156 -23.61 -4.37 -16.30
C VAL A 156 -24.53 -3.54 -15.39
N THR A 157 -24.08 -3.26 -14.17
CA THR A 157 -24.84 -2.46 -13.20
C THR A 157 -24.72 -0.95 -13.45
N ASP A 158 -23.84 -0.49 -14.36
CA ASP A 158 -23.74 0.91 -14.71
C ASP A 158 -24.89 1.32 -15.66
N PRO A 159 -25.80 2.23 -15.24
CA PRO A 159 -26.90 2.68 -16.10
C PRO A 159 -26.46 3.34 -17.40
N LYS A 160 -25.23 3.83 -17.48
CA LYS A 160 -24.66 4.45 -18.68
C LYS A 160 -23.95 3.43 -19.60
N GLY A 161 -23.72 2.21 -19.13
CA GLY A 161 -23.01 1.16 -19.84
C GLY A 161 -23.50 0.91 -21.25
N PRO A 162 -24.83 0.72 -21.50
CA PRO A 162 -25.38 0.47 -22.83
C PRO A 162 -25.14 1.63 -23.82
N ALA A 163 -25.29 2.88 -23.38
CA ALA A 163 -25.05 4.04 -24.21
C ALA A 163 -23.56 4.14 -24.57
N MET A 164 -22.68 4.00 -23.60
CA MET A 164 -21.23 4.03 -23.78
C MET A 164 -20.73 2.91 -24.69
N ASN A 165 -21.28 1.69 -24.56
CA ASN A 165 -20.94 0.57 -25.45
C ASN A 165 -21.33 0.84 -26.90
N ASN A 166 -22.47 1.50 -27.14
CA ASN A 166 -22.87 1.88 -28.49
C ASN A 166 -21.94 2.93 -29.08
N GLU A 167 -21.55 3.95 -28.32
CA GLU A 167 -20.57 4.95 -28.76
C GLU A 167 -19.22 4.30 -29.09
N MET A 168 -18.75 3.36 -28.28
CA MET A 168 -17.50 2.64 -28.54
C MET A 168 -17.58 1.78 -29.81
N LYS A 169 -18.72 1.14 -30.08
CA LYS A 169 -18.94 0.40 -31.33
C LYS A 169 -18.84 1.31 -32.55
N GLU A 170 -19.42 2.50 -32.52
CA GLU A 170 -19.33 3.46 -33.62
C GLU A 170 -17.90 3.98 -33.79
N LEU A 171 -17.19 4.31 -32.70
CA LEU A 171 -15.78 4.67 -32.75
C LEU A 171 -14.92 3.54 -33.36
N TYR A 172 -15.14 2.32 -32.95
CA TYR A 172 -14.41 1.16 -33.51
C TYR A 172 -14.64 1.00 -34.98
N LYS A 173 -15.89 1.09 -35.46
CA LYS A 173 -16.24 1.03 -36.87
C LYS A 173 -15.53 2.12 -37.68
N GLU A 174 -15.44 3.33 -37.16
CA GLU A 174 -14.85 4.47 -37.87
C GLU A 174 -13.32 4.40 -37.91
N PHE A 175 -12.67 3.95 -36.82
CA PHE A 175 -11.23 4.12 -36.61
C PHE A 175 -10.41 2.82 -36.62
N SER A 176 -11.00 1.62 -36.56
CA SER A 176 -10.26 0.35 -36.51
C SER A 176 -9.34 0.16 -37.72
N GLY A 177 -9.77 0.54 -38.92
CA GLY A 177 -8.94 0.52 -40.12
C GLY A 177 -7.84 1.61 -40.19
N LYS A 178 -7.84 2.56 -39.24
CA LYS A 178 -6.88 3.68 -39.12
C LYS A 178 -5.84 3.44 -38.02
N GLY A 179 -5.79 2.27 -37.42
CA GLY A 179 -4.84 1.89 -36.36
C GLY A 179 -5.36 2.20 -34.95
N PHE A 180 -6.66 2.12 -34.76
CA PHE A 180 -7.32 2.23 -33.44
C PHE A 180 -7.87 0.87 -33.01
N ASP A 181 -7.79 0.57 -31.71
CA ASP A 181 -8.37 -0.62 -31.11
C ASP A 181 -8.96 -0.32 -29.74
N ILE A 182 -9.81 -1.22 -29.25
CA ILE A 182 -10.45 -1.10 -27.92
C ILE A 182 -10.14 -2.37 -27.12
N TYR A 183 -9.60 -2.18 -25.91
CA TYR A 183 -9.50 -3.22 -24.90
C TYR A 183 -10.50 -2.93 -23.79
N GLN A 184 -11.54 -3.76 -23.69
CA GLN A 184 -12.65 -3.55 -22.79
C GLN A 184 -12.64 -4.59 -21.67
N VAL A 185 -12.62 -4.12 -20.40
CA VAL A 185 -12.59 -4.95 -19.21
C VAL A 185 -13.92 -4.88 -18.49
N SER A 186 -14.56 -6.02 -18.25
CA SER A 186 -15.71 -6.11 -17.35
C SER A 186 -15.23 -6.19 -15.91
N LEU A 187 -15.88 -5.44 -15.03
CA LEU A 187 -15.70 -5.49 -13.59
C LEU A 187 -16.64 -6.49 -12.90
N ASP A 188 -17.52 -7.12 -13.68
CA ASP A 188 -18.48 -8.09 -13.16
C ASP A 188 -17.81 -9.45 -12.96
N SER A 189 -18.09 -10.07 -11.82
CA SER A 189 -17.54 -11.39 -11.47
C SER A 189 -18.26 -12.55 -12.16
N ASP A 190 -19.46 -12.31 -12.65
CA ASP A 190 -20.29 -13.31 -13.36
C ASP A 190 -20.10 -13.18 -14.87
N LYS A 191 -19.56 -14.24 -15.50
CA LYS A 191 -19.36 -14.29 -16.95
C LYS A 191 -20.64 -14.16 -17.76
N ALA A 192 -21.81 -14.60 -17.22
CA ALA A 192 -23.09 -14.45 -17.91
C ALA A 192 -23.48 -12.97 -18.10
N SER A 193 -22.92 -12.08 -17.28
CA SER A 193 -23.17 -10.63 -17.38
C SER A 193 -22.40 -9.95 -18.52
N TRP A 194 -21.47 -10.66 -19.20
CA TRP A 194 -20.65 -10.08 -20.29
C TRP A 194 -21.27 -10.25 -21.70
N ILE A 195 -22.35 -11.04 -21.79
CA ILE A 195 -23.05 -11.37 -23.00
C ILE A 195 -24.24 -10.45 -23.21
#